data_fa9f72fdc5184fce314d7c77fdcd352e
#
_entry.id   fa9f72fdc5184fce314d7c77fdcd352e
#
_cell.length_a   1.000
_cell.length_b   1.000
_cell.length_c   1.000
_cell.angle_alpha   90.00
_cell.angle_beta   90.00
_cell.angle_gamma   90.00
#
_symmetry.space_group_name_H-M   'P 1'
#
loop_
_entity.id
_entity.type
_entity.pdbx_description
1 polymer ?
#
loop_
_entity_poly.entity_id
_entity_poly.type
_entity_poly.pdbx_seq_one_letter_code
_entity_poly.pdbx_strand_id
1 'polypeptide(L)'
;AELGLRGLKCHPLQQEFYPNDARFYPLWEAAQALGLTVLFHTGTTGVGAGRPGGGGIKLKYARPIPYIDDVAADFPELTVILAHPSFPWQDEQLAMLVHKPNVYMDLSGWSPKYFSPLLVQYAKTIAQDKVMFGSDYPVISPERWLSDFDALGFDEPVRQKVLIENARRVLKLEGLA
;
A
#
# COMPACT_ATOMS: atom_id res chain seq x y z
N ALA A 1 16.60 -0.13 14.16
CA ALA A 1 17.90 0.01 13.50
C ALA A 1 18.79 -1.22 13.77
N GLU A 2 18.99 -1.62 15.02
CA GLU A 2 19.86 -2.76 15.39
C GLU A 2 19.44 -4.11 14.80
N LEU A 3 18.13 -4.31 14.57
CA LEU A 3 17.58 -5.54 13.98
C LEU A 3 17.56 -5.54 12.45
N GLY A 4 18.04 -4.50 11.78
CA GLY A 4 18.03 -4.41 10.32
C GLY A 4 16.64 -4.33 9.68
N LEU A 5 15.60 -3.99 10.46
CA LEU A 5 14.24 -3.82 9.94
C LEU A 5 14.17 -2.66 8.95
N ARG A 6 13.45 -2.85 7.85
CA ARG A 6 13.28 -1.85 6.78
C ARG A 6 11.98 -1.04 6.92
N GLY A 7 11.04 -1.51 7.71
CA GLY A 7 9.77 -0.83 7.87
C GLY A 7 8.88 -1.41 8.95
N LEU A 8 7.73 -0.78 9.09
CA LEU A 8 6.66 -1.17 9.99
C LEU A 8 5.42 -1.49 9.18
N LYS A 9 4.72 -2.59 9.49
CA LYS A 9 3.38 -2.86 8.96
C LYS A 9 2.34 -2.57 10.02
N CYS A 10 1.34 -1.76 9.66
CA CYS A 10 0.20 -1.44 10.49
C CYS A 10 -1.08 -1.96 9.84
N HIS A 11 -1.97 -2.53 10.66
CA HIS A 11 -3.29 -2.98 10.24
C HIS A 11 -4.37 -2.24 11.04
N PRO A 12 -4.72 -1.00 10.67
CA PRO A 12 -5.57 -0.12 11.48
C PRO A 12 -6.95 -0.73 11.84
N LEU A 13 -7.52 -1.58 10.96
CA LEU A 13 -8.79 -2.26 11.25
C LEU A 13 -8.68 -3.26 12.40
N GLN A 14 -7.59 -4.05 12.45
CA GLN A 14 -7.40 -5.05 13.49
C GLN A 14 -6.89 -4.42 14.79
N GLN A 15 -6.12 -3.36 14.67
CA GLN A 15 -5.54 -2.63 15.80
C GLN A 15 -6.48 -1.54 16.34
N GLU A 16 -7.59 -1.28 15.65
CA GLU A 16 -8.65 -0.32 16.01
C GLU A 16 -8.14 1.09 16.30
N PHE A 17 -7.31 1.63 15.40
CA PHE A 17 -6.78 2.99 15.56
C PHE A 17 -6.87 3.81 14.27
N TYR A 18 -6.88 5.12 14.43
CA TYR A 18 -6.71 6.05 13.33
C TYR A 18 -5.24 6.47 13.23
N PRO A 19 -4.58 6.32 12.06
CA PRO A 19 -3.18 6.69 11.87
C PRO A 19 -2.84 8.13 12.25
N ASN A 20 -3.77 9.07 12.05
CA ASN A 20 -3.62 10.49 12.40
C ASN A 20 -3.98 10.83 13.85
N ASP A 21 -4.23 9.85 14.72
CA ASP A 21 -4.35 10.11 16.14
C ASP A 21 -2.99 10.54 16.72
N ALA A 22 -2.93 11.70 17.35
CA ALA A 22 -1.71 12.30 17.87
C ALA A 22 -0.90 11.37 18.79
N ARG A 23 -1.54 10.40 19.43
CA ARG A 23 -0.86 9.39 20.27
C ARG A 23 0.14 8.55 19.48
N PHE A 24 -0.01 8.42 18.17
CA PHE A 24 0.87 7.65 17.31
C PHE A 24 1.93 8.50 16.60
N TYR A 25 1.86 9.82 16.69
CA TYR A 25 2.82 10.72 16.04
C TYR A 25 4.28 10.47 16.46
N PRO A 26 4.58 10.18 17.74
CA PRO A 26 5.95 9.81 18.13
C PRO A 26 6.49 8.55 17.41
N LEU A 27 5.59 7.63 17.00
CA LEU A 27 5.97 6.45 16.20
C LEU A 27 6.34 6.84 14.77
N TRP A 28 5.55 7.73 14.17
CA TRP A 28 5.81 8.22 12.80
C TRP A 28 7.06 9.08 12.74
N GLU A 29 7.27 9.92 13.72
CA GLU A 29 8.50 10.71 13.88
C GLU A 29 9.73 9.81 13.98
N ALA A 30 9.69 8.80 14.83
CA ALA A 30 10.76 7.82 14.97
C ALA A 30 11.00 7.02 13.67
N ALA A 31 9.93 6.59 12.99
CA ALA A 31 10.03 5.89 11.72
C ALA A 31 10.68 6.77 10.65
N GLN A 32 10.28 8.04 10.54
CA GLN A 32 10.89 9.01 9.64
C GLN A 32 12.38 9.22 9.95
N ALA A 33 12.71 9.49 11.21
CA ALA A 33 14.10 9.73 11.64
C ALA A 33 15.02 8.53 11.38
N LEU A 34 14.49 7.31 11.46
CA LEU A 34 15.21 6.06 11.17
C LEU A 34 15.18 5.67 9.68
N GLY A 35 14.51 6.44 8.83
CA GLY A 35 14.35 6.14 7.41
C GLY A 35 13.58 4.85 7.13
N LEU A 36 12.70 4.45 8.04
CA LEU A 36 11.83 3.28 7.87
C LEU A 36 10.65 3.60 6.96
N THR A 37 10.21 2.59 6.23
CA THR A 37 8.96 2.64 5.47
C THR A 37 7.80 2.21 6.38
N VAL A 38 6.67 2.92 6.32
CA VAL A 38 5.44 2.49 7.00
C VAL A 38 4.44 1.99 5.97
N LEU A 39 4.01 0.74 6.13
CA LEU A 39 2.99 0.12 5.30
C LEU A 39 1.68 0.04 6.10
N PHE A 40 0.64 0.72 5.59
CA PHE A 40 -0.70 0.66 6.16
C PHE A 40 -1.60 -0.24 5.32
N HIS A 41 -2.28 -1.19 5.97
CA HIS A 41 -3.43 -1.85 5.35
C HIS A 41 -4.52 -0.83 5.04
N THR A 42 -5.04 -0.82 3.82
CA THR A 42 -6.11 0.08 3.37
C THR A 42 -7.25 -0.69 2.72
N GLY A 43 -8.45 -0.11 2.79
CA GLY A 43 -9.64 -0.73 2.22
C GLY A 43 -10.21 -1.88 3.05
N THR A 44 -11.03 -2.70 2.42
CA THR A 44 -11.63 -3.88 3.05
C THR A 44 -10.59 -4.96 3.37
N THR A 45 -10.96 -5.90 4.24
CA THR A 45 -10.10 -7.01 4.64
C THR A 45 -10.83 -8.34 4.58
N GLY A 46 -10.10 -9.43 4.35
CA GLY A 46 -10.61 -10.78 4.50
C GLY A 46 -10.86 -11.18 5.98
N VAL A 47 -10.26 -10.46 6.93
CA VAL A 47 -10.47 -10.72 8.37
C VAL A 47 -11.90 -10.39 8.74
N GLY A 48 -12.61 -11.37 9.31
CA GLY A 48 -14.01 -11.25 9.68
C GLY A 48 -15.01 -11.34 8.52
N ALA A 49 -14.57 -11.41 7.27
CA ALA A 49 -15.46 -11.55 6.12
C ALA A 49 -16.35 -12.79 6.25
N GLY A 50 -17.65 -12.63 5.91
CA GLY A 50 -18.64 -13.69 6.02
C GLY A 50 -19.15 -13.99 7.45
N ARG A 51 -18.56 -13.38 8.47
CA ARG A 51 -19.04 -13.52 9.86
C ARG A 51 -20.12 -12.48 10.18
N PRO A 52 -21.06 -12.77 11.11
CA PRO A 52 -22.01 -11.77 11.58
C PRO A 52 -21.30 -10.51 12.07
N GLY A 53 -21.76 -9.33 11.61
CA GLY A 53 -21.15 -8.04 11.91
C GLY A 53 -19.69 -7.91 11.46
N GLY A 54 -19.26 -8.71 10.45
CA GLY A 54 -17.88 -8.69 10.00
C GLY A 54 -16.86 -9.13 11.08
N GLY A 55 -17.29 -9.94 12.06
CA GLY A 55 -16.46 -10.30 13.21
C GLY A 55 -16.07 -9.12 14.10
N GLY A 56 -16.80 -8.01 14.06
CA GLY A 56 -16.52 -6.78 14.81
C GLY A 56 -15.59 -5.79 14.12
N ILE A 57 -15.06 -6.14 12.96
CA ILE A 57 -14.13 -5.26 12.20
C ILE A 57 -14.86 -4.00 11.70
N LYS A 58 -14.28 -2.84 11.95
CA LYS A 58 -14.82 -1.53 11.53
C LYS A 58 -13.98 -0.98 10.38
N LEU A 59 -14.54 -1.01 9.18
CA LEU A 59 -13.84 -0.62 7.96
C LEU A 59 -13.33 0.85 7.96
N LYS A 60 -13.96 1.73 8.72
CA LYS A 60 -13.58 3.15 8.83
C LYS A 60 -12.09 3.38 9.12
N TYR A 61 -11.45 2.48 9.86
CA TYR A 61 -10.04 2.62 10.22
C TYR A 61 -9.07 2.41 9.05
N ALA A 62 -9.53 1.82 7.94
CA ALA A 62 -8.70 1.57 6.75
C ALA A 62 -8.91 2.59 5.62
N ARG A 63 -9.68 3.65 5.87
CA ARG A 63 -9.89 4.71 4.88
C ARG A 63 -8.63 5.56 4.73
N PRO A 64 -8.12 5.80 3.50
CA PRO A 64 -6.90 6.56 3.28
C PRO A 64 -7.02 8.03 3.70
N ILE A 65 -8.05 8.72 3.22
CA ILE A 65 -8.31 10.14 3.54
C ILE A 65 -9.42 10.23 4.60
N PRO A 66 -9.22 10.99 5.71
CA PRO A 66 -8.04 11.82 6.00
C PRO A 66 -6.92 11.09 6.74
N TYR A 67 -7.11 9.87 7.20
CA TYR A 67 -6.33 9.29 8.29
C TYR A 67 -4.86 9.03 7.95
N ILE A 68 -4.58 8.52 6.76
CA ILE A 68 -3.20 8.29 6.31
C ILE A 68 -2.69 9.52 5.54
N ASP A 69 -3.60 10.25 4.91
CA ASP A 69 -3.28 11.49 4.21
C ASP A 69 -2.67 12.54 5.13
N ASP A 70 -3.25 12.73 6.33
CA ASP A 70 -2.72 13.63 7.36
C ASP A 70 -1.30 13.21 7.79
N VAL A 71 -1.09 11.92 8.06
CA VAL A 71 0.25 11.40 8.42
C VAL A 71 1.27 11.67 7.32
N ALA A 72 0.91 11.42 6.07
CA ALA A 72 1.82 11.65 4.95
C ALA A 72 2.11 13.14 4.70
N ALA A 73 1.19 14.03 5.10
CA ALA A 73 1.37 15.47 5.03
C ALA A 73 2.26 16.00 6.17
N ASP A 74 2.03 15.52 7.40
CA ASP A 74 2.73 15.97 8.60
C ASP A 74 4.16 15.40 8.68
N PHE A 75 4.41 14.25 8.02
CA PHE A 75 5.71 13.60 7.95
C PHE A 75 6.18 13.45 6.49
N PRO A 76 6.61 14.54 5.83
CA PRO A 76 6.87 14.55 4.38
C PRO A 76 8.08 13.70 3.95
N GLU A 77 8.99 13.37 4.86
CA GLU A 77 10.13 12.49 4.58
C GLU A 77 9.83 11.02 4.92
N LEU A 78 8.69 10.73 5.55
CA LEU A 78 8.26 9.38 5.85
C LEU A 78 7.78 8.70 4.56
N THR A 79 8.40 7.57 4.20
CA THR A 79 7.90 6.73 3.11
C THR A 79 6.66 5.96 3.57
N VAL A 80 5.53 6.20 2.93
CA VAL A 80 4.24 5.56 3.23
C VAL A 80 3.83 4.67 2.07
N ILE A 81 3.50 3.41 2.36
CA ILE A 81 2.92 2.46 1.40
C ILE A 81 1.49 2.13 1.82
N LEU A 82 0.57 2.31 0.90
CA LEU A 82 -0.84 1.92 1.04
C LEU A 82 -0.98 0.50 0.49
N ALA A 83 -1.19 -0.48 1.36
CA ALA A 83 -1.35 -1.87 0.94
C ALA A 83 -2.75 -2.08 0.35
N HIS A 84 -2.78 -2.81 -0.77
CA HIS A 84 -3.96 -3.20 -1.51
C HIS A 84 -4.61 -2.06 -2.33
N PRO A 85 -5.49 -2.38 -3.29
CA PRO A 85 -6.24 -1.37 -4.07
C PRO A 85 -7.29 -0.56 -3.29
N SER A 86 -7.31 -0.62 -1.97
CA SER A 86 -8.13 0.21 -1.06
C SER A 86 -9.65 0.21 -1.32
N PHE A 87 -10.20 -0.90 -1.81
CA PHE A 87 -11.66 -0.98 -2.01
C PHE A 87 -12.42 -0.69 -0.70
N PRO A 88 -13.44 0.20 -0.67
CA PRO A 88 -14.03 0.94 -1.79
C PRO A 88 -13.42 2.33 -2.07
N TRP A 89 -12.35 2.72 -1.41
CA TRP A 89 -11.72 4.06 -1.46
C TRP A 89 -10.55 4.15 -2.45
N GLN A 90 -10.62 3.44 -3.58
CA GLN A 90 -9.55 3.40 -4.59
C GLN A 90 -9.19 4.80 -5.14
N ASP A 91 -10.19 5.65 -5.37
CA ASP A 91 -9.99 6.98 -5.93
C ASP A 91 -9.27 7.91 -4.92
N GLU A 92 -9.56 7.77 -3.61
CA GLU A 92 -8.83 8.48 -2.56
C GLU A 92 -7.35 8.07 -2.56
N GLN A 93 -7.07 6.78 -2.68
CA GLN A 93 -5.72 6.25 -2.74
C GLN A 93 -4.97 6.78 -3.97
N LEU A 94 -5.59 6.76 -5.15
CA LEU A 94 -5.01 7.30 -6.38
C LEU A 94 -4.74 8.81 -6.27
N ALA A 95 -5.65 9.56 -5.66
CA ALA A 95 -5.46 10.99 -5.40
C ALA A 95 -4.22 11.24 -4.52
N MET A 96 -4.02 10.46 -3.46
CA MET A 96 -2.83 10.56 -2.62
C MET A 96 -1.54 10.25 -3.37
N LEU A 97 -1.53 9.20 -4.22
CA LEU A 97 -0.36 8.86 -5.04
C LEU A 97 0.08 10.00 -5.95
N VAL A 98 -0.89 10.69 -6.55
CA VAL A 98 -0.61 11.83 -7.45
C VAL A 98 -0.19 13.07 -6.67
N HIS A 99 -0.81 13.32 -5.51
CA HIS A 99 -0.61 14.54 -4.75
C HIS A 99 0.67 14.54 -3.90
N LYS A 100 1.06 13.38 -3.35
CA LYS A 100 2.14 13.26 -2.35
C LYS A 100 3.34 12.46 -2.87
N PRO A 101 4.54 13.04 -2.93
CA PRO A 101 5.73 12.34 -3.43
C PRO A 101 6.15 11.16 -2.55
N ASN A 102 5.87 11.19 -1.25
CA ASN A 102 6.25 10.19 -0.27
C ASN A 102 5.24 9.04 -0.11
N VAL A 103 4.14 9.03 -0.88
CA VAL A 103 3.10 7.99 -0.84
C VAL A 103 3.22 7.06 -2.04
N TYR A 104 3.14 5.76 -1.77
CA TYR A 104 3.20 4.65 -2.72
C TYR A 104 2.06 3.67 -2.44
N MET A 105 1.85 2.70 -3.34
CA MET A 105 0.92 1.58 -3.09
C MET A 105 1.50 0.26 -3.56
N ASP A 106 1.05 -0.83 -2.95
CA ASP A 106 1.19 -2.16 -3.51
C ASP A 106 -0.17 -2.71 -4.01
N LEU A 107 -0.10 -3.63 -4.93
CA LEU A 107 -1.26 -4.23 -5.61
C LEU A 107 -1.69 -5.57 -4.97
N SER A 108 -1.27 -5.83 -3.75
CA SER A 108 -1.53 -7.09 -3.07
C SER A 108 -3.00 -7.31 -2.67
N GLY A 109 -3.34 -8.51 -2.26
CA GLY A 109 -4.66 -8.85 -1.70
C GLY A 109 -5.80 -8.96 -2.72
N TRP A 110 -5.58 -8.59 -3.97
CA TRP A 110 -6.54 -8.65 -5.07
C TRP A 110 -5.90 -9.28 -6.30
N SER A 111 -6.65 -10.16 -6.99
CA SER A 111 -6.23 -10.62 -8.31
C SER A 111 -6.36 -9.47 -9.31
N PRO A 112 -5.33 -9.21 -10.15
CA PRO A 112 -5.31 -8.11 -11.11
C PRO A 112 -6.53 -8.03 -12.04
N LYS A 113 -7.17 -9.16 -12.33
CA LYS A 113 -8.41 -9.20 -13.13
C LYS A 113 -9.59 -8.42 -12.53
N TYR A 114 -9.53 -8.08 -11.23
CA TYR A 114 -10.56 -7.31 -10.53
C TYR A 114 -10.16 -5.85 -10.30
N PHE A 115 -9.01 -5.43 -10.80
CA PHE A 115 -8.61 -4.02 -10.68
C PHE A 115 -9.56 -3.12 -11.45
N SER A 116 -9.87 -1.96 -10.86
CA SER A 116 -10.68 -0.97 -11.56
C SER A 116 -9.94 -0.45 -12.82
N PRO A 117 -10.66 -0.11 -13.90
CA PRO A 117 -10.03 0.46 -15.08
C PRO A 117 -9.20 1.71 -14.78
N LEU A 118 -9.66 2.54 -13.82
CA LEU A 118 -8.95 3.74 -13.40
C LEU A 118 -7.61 3.41 -12.73
N LEU A 119 -7.59 2.42 -11.84
CA LEU A 119 -6.34 1.96 -11.21
C LEU A 119 -5.34 1.47 -12.27
N VAL A 120 -5.80 0.65 -13.23
CA VAL A 120 -4.94 0.16 -14.32
C VAL A 120 -4.41 1.30 -15.17
N GLN A 121 -5.26 2.27 -15.51
CA GLN A 121 -4.86 3.45 -16.27
C GLN A 121 -3.78 4.26 -15.53
N TYR A 122 -3.96 4.53 -14.24
CA TYR A 122 -2.99 5.27 -13.43
C TYR A 122 -1.68 4.52 -13.28
N ALA A 123 -1.74 3.21 -13.02
CA ALA A 123 -0.55 2.37 -12.90
C ALA A 123 0.27 2.30 -14.22
N LYS A 124 -0.39 2.38 -15.37
CA LYS A 124 0.26 2.44 -16.68
C LYS A 124 0.84 3.80 -17.03
N THR A 125 0.41 4.88 -16.36
CA THR A 125 0.72 6.26 -16.77
C THR A 125 1.31 7.07 -15.61
N ILE A 126 0.52 7.93 -15.00
CA ILE A 126 0.99 8.95 -14.05
C ILE A 126 1.45 8.38 -12.72
N ALA A 127 1.00 7.18 -12.33
CA ALA A 127 1.41 6.52 -11.10
C ALA A 127 2.37 5.34 -11.34
N GLN A 128 2.94 5.17 -12.53
CA GLN A 128 3.81 4.05 -12.88
C GLN A 128 5.04 3.89 -11.96
N ASP A 129 5.50 4.99 -11.37
CA ASP A 129 6.65 5.01 -10.45
C ASP A 129 6.23 4.91 -8.97
N LYS A 130 4.93 4.71 -8.72
CA LYS A 130 4.33 4.71 -7.37
C LYS A 130 3.70 3.38 -6.98
N VAL A 131 3.51 2.49 -7.94
CA VAL A 131 2.79 1.23 -7.79
C VAL A 131 3.75 0.06 -7.77
N MET A 132 3.54 -0.88 -6.84
CA MET A 132 4.43 -2.03 -6.65
C MET A 132 3.67 -3.34 -6.67
N PHE A 133 4.36 -4.40 -7.10
CA PHE A 133 3.89 -5.77 -6.98
C PHE A 133 3.71 -6.21 -5.52
N GLY A 134 2.66 -6.95 -5.28
CA GLY A 134 2.43 -7.72 -4.08
C GLY A 134 1.35 -8.76 -4.35
N SER A 135 1.44 -9.97 -3.81
CA SER A 135 0.42 -11.02 -3.96
C SER A 135 -0.44 -11.22 -2.73
N ASP A 136 0.06 -10.81 -1.55
CA ASP A 136 -0.53 -11.12 -0.24
C ASP A 136 -0.54 -12.64 0.03
N TYR A 137 0.56 -13.31 -0.37
CA TYR A 137 0.73 -14.74 -0.09
C TYR A 137 0.52 -15.05 1.41
N PRO A 138 -0.21 -16.12 1.77
CA PRO A 138 -0.71 -17.23 0.93
C PRO A 138 -2.13 -17.01 0.36
N VAL A 139 -2.71 -15.83 0.47
CA VAL A 139 -4.07 -15.52 -0.02
C VAL A 139 -4.14 -15.68 -1.55
N ILE A 140 -3.16 -15.11 -2.25
CA ILE A 140 -2.99 -15.28 -3.69
C ILE A 140 -1.54 -15.73 -3.95
N SER A 141 -1.34 -16.80 -4.72
CA SER A 141 0.03 -17.18 -5.08
C SER A 141 0.63 -16.18 -6.08
N PRO A 142 1.95 -15.94 -6.01
CA PRO A 142 2.63 -15.05 -6.96
C PRO A 142 2.39 -15.44 -8.43
N GLU A 143 2.40 -16.73 -8.75
CA GLU A 143 2.20 -17.24 -10.11
C GLU A 143 0.83 -16.88 -10.66
N ARG A 144 -0.21 -17.06 -9.84
CA ARG A 144 -1.58 -16.69 -10.21
C ARG A 144 -1.71 -15.20 -10.40
N TRP A 145 -1.13 -14.41 -9.46
CA TRP A 145 -1.17 -12.96 -9.55
C TRP A 145 -0.49 -12.46 -10.83
N LEU A 146 0.71 -12.99 -11.14
CA LEU A 146 1.47 -12.62 -12.32
C LEU A 146 0.73 -12.97 -13.61
N SER A 147 0.11 -14.15 -13.68
CA SER A 147 -0.70 -14.55 -14.83
C SER A 147 -1.87 -13.58 -15.09
N ASP A 148 -2.58 -13.18 -14.03
CA ASP A 148 -3.69 -12.21 -14.15
C ASP A 148 -3.17 -10.79 -14.48
N PHE A 149 -1.97 -10.43 -14.01
CA PHE A 149 -1.34 -9.14 -14.30
C PHE A 149 -0.87 -9.04 -15.75
N ASP A 150 -0.27 -10.08 -16.29
CA ASP A 150 0.18 -10.11 -17.68
C ASP A 150 -0.99 -9.91 -18.65
N ALA A 151 -2.19 -10.39 -18.30
CA ALA A 151 -3.40 -10.19 -19.09
C ALA A 151 -3.86 -8.71 -19.17
N LEU A 152 -3.38 -7.83 -18.29
CA LEU A 152 -3.69 -6.40 -18.31
C LEU A 152 -2.91 -5.65 -19.41
N GLY A 153 -1.88 -6.24 -20.00
CA GLY A 153 -1.13 -5.68 -21.13
C GLY A 153 -0.37 -4.41 -20.75
N PHE A 154 0.47 -4.47 -19.71
CA PHE A 154 1.42 -3.40 -19.41
C PHE A 154 2.59 -3.44 -20.39
N ASP A 155 3.03 -2.27 -20.85
CA ASP A 155 4.26 -2.15 -21.63
C ASP A 155 5.46 -2.59 -20.78
N GLU A 156 6.46 -3.25 -21.40
CA GLU A 156 7.57 -3.87 -20.67
C GLU A 156 8.32 -2.91 -19.72
N PRO A 157 8.63 -1.65 -20.08
CA PRO A 157 9.26 -0.74 -19.13
C PRO A 157 8.42 -0.47 -17.87
N VAL A 158 7.09 -0.30 -18.04
CA VAL A 158 6.18 -0.08 -16.90
C VAL A 158 5.99 -1.36 -16.09
N ARG A 159 5.93 -2.50 -16.76
CA ARG A 159 5.87 -3.82 -16.13
C ARG A 159 7.06 -4.03 -15.20
N GLN A 160 8.27 -3.74 -15.63
CA GLN A 160 9.49 -3.85 -14.80
C GLN A 160 9.45 -2.92 -13.60
N LYS A 161 8.99 -1.68 -13.77
CA LYS A 161 8.78 -0.74 -12.66
C LYS A 161 7.87 -1.33 -11.60
N VAL A 162 6.69 -1.81 -11.99
CA VAL A 162 5.69 -2.34 -11.07
C VAL A 162 6.19 -3.61 -10.37
N LEU A 163 6.82 -4.52 -11.10
CA LEU A 163 7.22 -5.82 -10.55
C LEU A 163 8.49 -5.76 -9.70
N ILE A 164 9.43 -4.86 -10.01
CA ILE A 164 10.78 -4.91 -9.42
C ILE A 164 11.28 -3.53 -8.98
N GLU A 165 11.38 -2.57 -9.93
CA GLU A 165 12.19 -1.38 -9.73
C GLU A 165 11.65 -0.46 -8.64
N ASN A 166 10.33 -0.26 -8.60
CA ASN A 166 9.70 0.58 -7.59
C ASN A 166 9.94 0.04 -6.18
N ALA A 167 9.77 -1.27 -5.98
CA ALA A 167 10.00 -1.89 -4.68
C ALA A 167 11.49 -1.78 -4.27
N ARG A 168 12.43 -2.03 -5.20
CA ARG A 168 13.87 -1.87 -4.93
C ARG A 168 14.20 -0.46 -4.47
N ARG A 169 13.70 0.56 -5.18
CA ARG A 169 13.92 1.97 -4.86
C ARG A 169 13.26 2.37 -3.53
N VAL A 170 11.98 2.07 -3.37
CA VAL A 170 11.18 2.51 -2.20
C VAL A 170 11.65 1.84 -0.92
N LEU A 171 12.01 0.56 -0.98
CA LEU A 171 12.50 -0.21 0.17
C LEU A 171 14.03 -0.15 0.33
N LYS A 172 14.71 0.64 -0.51
CA LYS A 172 16.18 0.82 -0.46
C LYS A 172 16.92 -0.53 -0.52
N LEU A 173 16.52 -1.41 -1.46
CA LEU A 173 17.08 -2.75 -1.64
C LEU A 173 18.25 -2.78 -2.61
N GLU A 174 18.83 -1.63 -2.96
CA GLU A 174 20.01 -1.53 -3.80
C GLU A 174 21.20 -2.20 -3.10
N GLY A 175 21.85 -3.11 -3.82
CA GLY A 175 22.96 -3.89 -3.28
C GLY A 175 22.59 -5.22 -2.61
N LEU A 176 21.34 -5.59 -2.56
CA LEU A 176 20.91 -6.96 -2.26
C LEU A 176 20.83 -7.73 -3.58
N ALA A 177 21.84 -8.57 -3.83
CA ALA A 177 21.88 -9.52 -4.95
C ALA A 177 21.04 -10.75 -4.61
#